data_f0098f81e21700127857dd2345831181
#
_entry.id   f0098f81e21700127857dd2345831181
#
_cell.length_a   1.000
_cell.length_b   1.000
_cell.length_c   1.000
_cell.angle_alpha   90.00
_cell.angle_beta   90.00
_cell.angle_gamma   90.00
#
_symmetry.space_group_name_H-M   'P 1'
#
loop_
_entity.id
_entity.type
_entity.pdbx_description
1 polymer ?
#
loop_
_entity_poly.entity_id
_entity_poly.type
_entity_poly.pdbx_seq_one_letter_code
_entity_poly.pdbx_strand_id
1 'polypeptide(L)'
;MRRGFIVGVLAAIVVAGVLAAYFLVYLPSTRRTAVKTLVYAYNDKITGIDPSIEDDTGLVVIGSVYETLLRYDPVRNMTVPVLAESWESSENGTVWVFRLRRDVVFHDGTPFNATAVKLSIERARDVYRETGRGAGYIWNAVEEVEVVDDYTVRIKLSYPQRLDLMAAASYAAYIFSPSALAKAGASSPLDPKLEEWFNGGNDAGSGPYYIEYYSPESEVRLRKFEKWWGWNLANNPDAPDVVVIKVRPDPLDQYNGLLAGEIDIASSVPRANVRDLAARGFKVINLTTFHNYILLLNVRRYPTSVKEFRLALLHAITWDEVVSVALRGFGRLGSGILPYGFPGHVEGLRYTYNPTLVREYLEKSGVGPGAVVEFAYQSDYEENEAFAQLLKSRLAEFNITVVLKPMAWTAVKDAGKEVWTDPDKAPHLIISDWWPTMPSPYDYLYSLLHSESQEWNWAGYNNTEFDELIDSAYELEGANYSEALQLYADAQRIVHEEGVAVNLWDEVRPFVVSERVEVPDGALNPLYMYVIRFEYVKVRE
;
A
#
# COMPACT_ATOMS: atom_id res chain seq x y z
N MET A 1 49.17 15.33 -70.84
CA MET A 1 48.08 14.61 -70.13
C MET A 1 48.34 14.27 -68.65
N ARG A 2 49.60 14.09 -68.14
CA ARG A 2 49.88 13.71 -66.72
C ARG A 2 49.70 14.84 -65.67
N ARG A 3 49.83 16.14 -66.01
CA ARG A 3 49.71 17.23 -65.03
C ARG A 3 48.26 17.56 -64.66
N GLY A 4 47.30 17.42 -65.58
CA GLY A 4 45.89 17.67 -65.27
C GLY A 4 45.24 16.62 -64.37
N PHE A 5 45.72 15.37 -64.48
CA PHE A 5 45.21 14.27 -63.63
C PHE A 5 45.62 14.39 -62.16
N ILE A 6 46.84 14.85 -61.91
CA ILE A 6 47.38 15.07 -60.54
C ILE A 6 46.65 16.23 -59.84
N VAL A 7 46.34 17.31 -60.55
CA VAL A 7 45.59 18.45 -60.01
C VAL A 7 44.13 18.05 -59.68
N GLY A 8 43.50 17.23 -60.51
CA GLY A 8 42.14 16.73 -60.24
C GLY A 8 42.07 15.79 -59.02
N VAL A 9 43.08 14.94 -58.82
CA VAL A 9 43.13 14.03 -57.64
C VAL A 9 43.39 14.81 -56.36
N LEU A 10 44.26 15.84 -56.37
CA LEU A 10 44.50 16.71 -55.22
C LEU A 10 43.27 17.53 -54.85
N ALA A 11 42.55 18.08 -55.82
CA ALA A 11 41.29 18.78 -55.58
C ALA A 11 40.23 17.89 -54.99
N ALA A 12 40.09 16.63 -55.48
CA ALA A 12 39.13 15.67 -54.90
C ALA A 12 39.48 15.26 -53.45
N ILE A 13 40.77 15.10 -53.13
CA ILE A 13 41.20 14.82 -51.73
C ILE A 13 40.92 16.02 -50.83
N VAL A 14 41.14 17.24 -51.26
CA VAL A 14 40.87 18.43 -50.45
C VAL A 14 39.35 18.61 -50.24
N VAL A 15 38.53 18.41 -51.28
CA VAL A 15 37.06 18.44 -51.15
C VAL A 15 36.54 17.33 -50.24
N ALA A 16 37.09 16.11 -50.35
CA ALA A 16 36.73 15.01 -49.44
C ALA A 16 37.19 15.28 -47.99
N GLY A 17 38.37 15.90 -47.80
CA GLY A 17 38.85 16.32 -46.47
C GLY A 17 37.98 17.44 -45.84
N VAL A 18 37.55 18.43 -46.64
CA VAL A 18 36.67 19.50 -46.18
C VAL A 18 35.24 18.96 -45.88
N LEU A 19 34.72 18.05 -46.69
CA LEU A 19 33.46 17.40 -46.43
C LEU A 19 33.54 16.52 -45.18
N ALA A 20 34.61 15.75 -45.00
CA ALA A 20 34.81 14.94 -43.79
C ALA A 20 34.95 15.81 -42.53
N ALA A 21 35.70 16.94 -42.62
CA ALA A 21 35.80 17.91 -41.53
C ALA A 21 34.44 18.59 -41.23
N TYR A 22 33.71 18.94 -42.28
CA TYR A 22 32.36 19.50 -42.14
C TYR A 22 31.38 18.48 -41.48
N PHE A 23 31.41 17.19 -41.90
CA PHE A 23 30.63 16.13 -41.27
C PHE A 23 31.08 15.86 -39.82
N LEU A 24 32.37 15.98 -39.49
CA LEU A 24 32.88 15.77 -38.12
C LEU A 24 32.57 16.97 -37.19
N VAL A 25 32.48 18.19 -37.71
CA VAL A 25 32.28 19.42 -36.93
C VAL A 25 30.83 19.87 -36.88
N TYR A 26 30.05 19.59 -37.94
CA TYR A 26 28.65 20.06 -38.06
C TYR A 26 27.58 18.97 -37.93
N LEU A 27 27.92 17.66 -37.95
CA LEU A 27 27.00 16.67 -37.37
C LEU A 27 27.04 16.86 -35.86
N PRO A 28 25.95 17.31 -35.23
CA PRO A 28 25.88 17.22 -33.81
C PRO A 28 26.15 15.76 -33.47
N SER A 29 27.17 15.49 -32.68
CA SER A 29 27.32 14.20 -32.03
C SER A 29 26.05 14.06 -31.18
N THR A 30 25.01 13.51 -31.76
CA THR A 30 23.92 12.91 -30.99
C THR A 30 24.59 11.76 -30.24
N ARG A 31 25.26 12.07 -29.13
CA ARG A 31 25.43 11.11 -28.08
C ARG A 31 23.99 10.69 -27.78
N ARG A 32 23.57 9.56 -28.32
CA ARG A 32 22.42 8.86 -27.77
C ARG A 32 22.77 8.66 -26.32
N THR A 33 22.26 9.49 -25.43
CA THR A 33 22.31 9.21 -24.00
C THR A 33 21.77 7.81 -23.86
N ALA A 34 22.54 6.96 -23.24
CA ALA A 34 22.09 5.59 -22.98
C ALA A 34 20.75 5.66 -22.25
N VAL A 35 19.78 4.86 -22.66
CA VAL A 35 18.45 4.81 -22.03
C VAL A 35 18.64 4.29 -20.62
N LYS A 36 18.34 5.13 -19.61
CA LYS A 36 18.40 4.73 -18.20
C LYS A 36 17.28 3.76 -17.89
N THR A 37 17.60 2.49 -17.78
CA THR A 37 16.63 1.44 -17.45
C THR A 37 16.81 1.01 -16.00
N LEU A 38 15.71 0.97 -15.25
CA LEU A 38 15.59 0.43 -13.89
C LEU A 38 14.83 -0.88 -13.95
N VAL A 39 15.34 -1.93 -13.30
CA VAL A 39 14.66 -3.22 -13.16
C VAL A 39 14.23 -3.41 -11.71
N TYR A 40 12.92 -3.39 -11.49
CA TYR A 40 12.29 -3.66 -10.19
C TYR A 40 11.69 -5.06 -10.19
N ALA A 41 12.18 -5.94 -9.32
CA ALA A 41 11.60 -7.25 -9.11
C ALA A 41 10.47 -7.16 -8.08
N TYR A 42 9.27 -7.53 -8.52
CA TYR A 42 8.08 -7.56 -7.72
C TYR A 42 7.69 -8.99 -7.37
N ASN A 43 7.25 -9.21 -6.14
CA ASN A 43 7.08 -10.56 -5.57
C ASN A 43 5.73 -11.21 -5.84
N ASP A 44 4.83 -10.56 -6.61
CA ASP A 44 3.54 -11.14 -6.96
C ASP A 44 3.17 -10.83 -8.42
N LYS A 45 2.17 -11.55 -8.94
CA LYS A 45 1.58 -11.25 -10.24
C LYS A 45 0.68 -10.02 -10.13
N ILE A 46 0.46 -9.35 -11.24
CA ILE A 46 -0.38 -8.15 -11.30
C ILE A 46 -1.81 -8.59 -11.59
N THR A 47 -2.73 -8.35 -10.64
CA THR A 47 -4.12 -8.81 -10.72
C THR A 47 -4.98 -7.95 -11.63
N GLY A 48 -4.71 -6.66 -11.70
CA GLY A 48 -5.41 -5.69 -12.53
C GLY A 48 -4.70 -4.35 -12.56
N ILE A 49 -5.20 -3.42 -13.38
CA ILE A 49 -4.70 -2.03 -13.44
C ILE A 49 -5.82 -1.01 -13.68
N ASP A 50 -7.08 -1.40 -13.41
CA ASP A 50 -8.18 -0.45 -13.43
C ASP A 50 -8.10 0.48 -12.20
N PRO A 51 -7.89 1.80 -12.37
CA PRO A 51 -7.62 2.73 -11.26
C PRO A 51 -8.80 2.93 -10.29
N SER A 52 -10.00 2.45 -10.66
CA SER A 52 -11.20 2.57 -9.82
C SER A 52 -11.53 1.28 -9.06
N ILE A 53 -10.91 0.15 -9.41
CA ILE A 53 -11.25 -1.18 -8.89
C ILE A 53 -10.05 -1.86 -8.25
N GLU A 54 -8.84 -1.65 -8.80
CA GLU A 54 -7.63 -2.32 -8.32
C GLU A 54 -7.28 -1.85 -6.91
N ASP A 55 -7.16 -2.79 -5.99
CA ASP A 55 -6.89 -2.56 -4.57
C ASP A 55 -5.82 -3.51 -3.99
N ASP A 56 -5.07 -4.21 -4.86
CA ASP A 56 -4.07 -5.19 -4.47
C ASP A 56 -2.76 -5.01 -5.28
N THR A 57 -2.32 -6.03 -5.95
CA THR A 57 -0.97 -6.15 -6.54
C THR A 57 -0.73 -5.25 -7.74
N GLY A 58 -1.76 -4.78 -8.42
CA GLY A 58 -1.66 -3.82 -9.53
C GLY A 58 -1.24 -2.41 -9.12
N LEU A 59 -1.29 -2.09 -7.82
CA LEU A 59 -0.88 -0.79 -7.28
C LEU A 59 0.57 -0.44 -7.62
N VAL A 60 1.44 -1.42 -7.76
CA VAL A 60 2.84 -1.24 -8.17
C VAL A 60 2.97 -0.56 -9.54
N VAL A 61 1.98 -0.75 -10.40
CA VAL A 61 1.90 -0.12 -11.74
C VAL A 61 1.14 1.20 -11.66
N ILE A 62 -0.10 1.17 -11.14
CA ILE A 62 -0.99 2.33 -11.18
C ILE A 62 -0.47 3.51 -10.36
N GLY A 63 0.29 3.27 -9.28
CA GLY A 63 0.91 4.33 -8.49
C GLY A 63 1.97 5.19 -9.22
N SER A 64 2.46 4.74 -10.39
CA SER A 64 3.34 5.52 -11.26
C SER A 64 2.63 6.06 -12.51
N VAL A 65 1.47 5.50 -12.86
CA VAL A 65 0.71 5.81 -14.07
C VAL A 65 -0.37 6.86 -13.80
N TYR A 66 -1.00 6.78 -12.64
CA TYR A 66 -2.09 7.68 -12.24
C TYR A 66 -1.70 8.55 -11.06
N GLU A 67 -2.42 9.64 -10.89
CA GLU A 67 -2.28 10.55 -9.76
C GLU A 67 -3.62 10.76 -9.05
N THR A 68 -3.53 11.08 -7.76
CA THR A 68 -4.66 11.45 -6.89
C THR A 68 -4.77 12.95 -6.76
N LEU A 69 -5.87 13.48 -6.22
CA LEU A 69 -5.98 14.92 -5.95
C LEU A 69 -4.93 15.40 -4.95
N LEU A 70 -4.70 14.61 -3.91
CA LEU A 70 -3.77 14.88 -2.82
C LEU A 70 -2.90 13.65 -2.56
N ARG A 71 -1.87 13.80 -1.73
CA ARG A 71 -1.04 12.69 -1.25
C ARG A 71 -0.82 12.83 0.25
N TYR A 72 -0.82 11.71 0.96
CA TYR A 72 -0.45 11.69 2.37
C TYR A 72 1.08 11.75 2.54
N ASP A 73 1.54 12.70 3.37
CA ASP A 73 2.92 12.82 3.81
C ASP A 73 3.05 12.22 5.22
N PRO A 74 3.64 11.03 5.37
CA PRO A 74 3.71 10.35 6.66
C PRO A 74 4.68 11.00 7.64
N VAL A 75 5.64 11.79 7.15
CA VAL A 75 6.61 12.50 8.01
C VAL A 75 5.94 13.68 8.71
N ARG A 76 5.08 14.39 7.98
CA ARG A 76 4.33 15.54 8.49
C ARG A 76 2.96 15.17 9.06
N ASN A 77 2.54 13.92 8.86
CA ASN A 77 1.19 13.44 9.19
C ASN A 77 0.09 14.36 8.63
N MET A 78 0.17 14.65 7.33
CA MET A 78 -0.76 15.54 6.64
C MET A 78 -0.86 15.23 5.15
N THR A 79 -1.94 15.68 4.54
CA THR A 79 -2.12 15.64 3.09
C THR A 79 -1.38 16.81 2.42
N VAL A 80 -0.84 16.56 1.23
CA VAL A 80 -0.11 17.53 0.42
C VAL A 80 -0.68 17.60 -1.01
N PRO A 81 -0.54 18.76 -1.70
CA PRO A 81 -1.05 18.94 -3.05
C PRO A 81 -0.44 18.00 -4.09
N VAL A 82 -1.28 17.48 -5.02
CA VAL A 82 -0.87 16.76 -6.24
C VAL A 82 -1.64 17.33 -7.43
N LEU A 83 -2.79 16.75 -7.83
CA LEU A 83 -3.63 17.30 -8.90
C LEU A 83 -4.49 18.48 -8.44
N ALA A 84 -4.77 18.59 -7.13
CA ALA A 84 -5.32 19.79 -6.53
C ALA A 84 -4.20 20.65 -5.95
N GLU A 85 -4.20 21.97 -6.24
CA GLU A 85 -3.25 22.94 -5.69
C GLU A 85 -3.64 23.39 -4.28
N SER A 86 -4.95 23.44 -4.00
CA SER A 86 -5.50 23.77 -2.70
C SER A 86 -6.90 23.20 -2.52
N TRP A 87 -7.30 23.10 -1.28
CA TRP A 87 -8.65 22.65 -0.91
C TRP A 87 -9.11 23.36 0.35
N GLU A 88 -10.42 23.44 0.51
CA GLU A 88 -11.05 23.99 1.69
C GLU A 88 -12.33 23.20 2.03
N SER A 89 -12.64 23.10 3.30
CA SER A 89 -13.91 22.53 3.77
C SER A 89 -14.77 23.59 4.45
N SER A 90 -16.07 23.43 4.35
CA SER A 90 -17.09 24.27 4.98
C SER A 90 -18.23 23.41 5.49
N GLU A 91 -19.17 24.02 6.20
CA GLU A 91 -20.35 23.33 6.75
C GLU A 91 -19.96 22.11 7.61
N ASN A 92 -19.01 22.33 8.53
CA ASN A 92 -18.50 21.30 9.44
C ASN A 92 -17.95 20.05 8.74
N GLY A 93 -17.35 20.22 7.55
CA GLY A 93 -16.73 19.12 6.81
C GLY A 93 -17.67 18.37 5.85
N THR A 94 -18.87 18.88 5.60
CA THR A 94 -19.81 18.29 4.62
C THR A 94 -19.70 18.86 3.22
N VAL A 95 -19.03 20.00 3.04
CA VAL A 95 -18.78 20.61 1.72
C VAL A 95 -17.30 20.85 1.55
N TRP A 96 -16.73 20.30 0.47
CA TRP A 96 -15.33 20.45 0.12
C TRP A 96 -15.16 21.06 -1.26
N VAL A 97 -14.22 21.99 -1.39
CA VAL A 97 -13.89 22.63 -2.68
C VAL A 97 -12.42 22.39 -2.97
N PHE A 98 -12.14 21.77 -4.12
CA PHE A 98 -10.78 21.55 -4.63
C PHE A 98 -10.51 22.47 -5.81
N ARG A 99 -9.38 23.18 -5.77
CA ARG A 99 -8.85 23.98 -6.88
C ARG A 99 -7.76 23.18 -7.59
N LEU A 100 -7.99 22.90 -8.86
CA LEU A 100 -7.21 21.97 -9.66
C LEU A 100 -6.07 22.66 -10.40
N ARG A 101 -5.00 21.93 -10.65
CA ARG A 101 -3.88 22.35 -11.50
C ARG A 101 -4.34 22.58 -12.93
N ARG A 102 -3.68 23.56 -13.60
CA ARG A 102 -3.96 23.92 -14.99
C ARG A 102 -2.89 23.44 -15.98
N ASP A 103 -1.77 22.95 -15.46
CA ASP A 103 -0.58 22.54 -16.21
C ASP A 103 -0.45 21.02 -16.38
N VAL A 104 -1.53 20.27 -16.10
CA VAL A 104 -1.57 18.81 -16.18
C VAL A 104 -2.21 18.36 -17.50
N VAL A 105 -1.55 17.38 -18.14
CA VAL A 105 -2.11 16.66 -19.31
C VAL A 105 -2.04 15.17 -19.06
N PHE A 106 -3.03 14.45 -19.54
CA PHE A 106 -3.01 13.00 -19.53
C PHE A 106 -2.02 12.43 -20.57
N HIS A 107 -1.67 11.16 -20.47
CA HIS A 107 -0.73 10.49 -21.38
C HIS A 107 -1.14 10.56 -22.85
N ASP A 108 -2.44 10.64 -23.12
CA ASP A 108 -2.98 10.82 -24.47
C ASP A 108 -2.96 12.28 -24.97
N GLY A 109 -2.48 13.21 -24.15
CA GLY A 109 -2.38 14.63 -24.46
C GLY A 109 -3.66 15.43 -24.20
N THR A 110 -4.74 14.81 -23.72
CA THR A 110 -5.95 15.54 -23.29
C THR A 110 -5.69 16.32 -22.00
N PRO A 111 -6.29 17.51 -21.80
CA PRO A 111 -6.09 18.30 -20.60
C PRO A 111 -6.82 17.66 -19.41
N PHE A 112 -6.21 17.72 -18.24
CA PHE A 112 -6.85 17.41 -16.96
C PHE A 112 -7.83 18.54 -16.59
N ASN A 113 -9.00 18.15 -16.04
CA ASN A 113 -10.02 19.10 -15.61
C ASN A 113 -10.99 18.48 -14.58
N ALA A 114 -11.92 19.31 -14.09
CA ALA A 114 -12.93 18.94 -13.11
C ALA A 114 -13.86 17.79 -13.56
N THR A 115 -14.09 17.64 -14.87
CA THR A 115 -14.91 16.54 -15.41
C THR A 115 -14.21 15.19 -15.20
N ALA A 116 -12.88 15.14 -15.32
CA ALA A 116 -12.11 13.91 -15.05
C ALA A 116 -12.21 13.52 -13.57
N VAL A 117 -12.12 14.49 -12.66
CA VAL A 117 -12.28 14.25 -11.21
C VAL A 117 -13.67 13.69 -10.90
N LYS A 118 -14.73 14.35 -11.39
CA LYS A 118 -16.11 13.89 -11.21
C LYS A 118 -16.28 12.46 -11.69
N LEU A 119 -15.86 12.18 -12.92
CA LEU A 119 -15.98 10.85 -13.53
C LEU A 119 -15.27 9.78 -12.70
N SER A 120 -14.04 10.04 -12.25
CA SER A 120 -13.23 9.05 -11.56
C SER A 120 -13.79 8.73 -10.17
N ILE A 121 -14.19 9.74 -9.40
CA ILE A 121 -14.79 9.56 -8.07
C ILE A 121 -16.13 8.83 -8.18
N GLU A 122 -17.03 9.30 -9.06
CA GLU A 122 -18.35 8.69 -9.24
C GLU A 122 -18.22 7.24 -9.72
N ARG A 123 -17.32 6.95 -10.66
CA ARG A 123 -17.09 5.59 -11.12
C ARG A 123 -16.60 4.66 -10.00
N ALA A 124 -15.59 5.06 -9.24
CA ALA A 124 -15.07 4.23 -8.14
C ALA A 124 -16.16 3.93 -7.11
N ARG A 125 -16.94 4.96 -6.70
CA ARG A 125 -18.06 4.83 -5.78
C ARG A 125 -19.15 3.88 -6.32
N ASP A 126 -19.55 4.08 -7.57
CA ASP A 126 -20.72 3.40 -8.13
C ASP A 126 -20.39 1.95 -8.50
N VAL A 127 -19.15 1.65 -8.96
CA VAL A 127 -18.69 0.26 -9.12
C VAL A 127 -18.75 -0.49 -7.79
N TYR A 128 -18.25 0.13 -6.70
CA TYR A 128 -18.33 -0.50 -5.38
C TYR A 128 -19.78 -0.72 -4.93
N ARG A 129 -20.65 0.28 -5.09
CA ARG A 129 -22.08 0.17 -4.72
C ARG A 129 -22.83 -0.93 -5.49
N GLU A 130 -22.48 -1.14 -6.76
CA GLU A 130 -23.13 -2.16 -7.59
C GLU A 130 -22.55 -3.56 -7.41
N THR A 131 -21.26 -3.66 -7.15
CA THR A 131 -20.53 -4.96 -7.23
C THR A 131 -19.88 -5.40 -5.92
N GLY A 132 -19.67 -4.49 -4.96
CA GLY A 132 -18.86 -4.71 -3.75
C GLY A 132 -17.36 -4.85 -4.02
N ARG A 133 -16.87 -4.54 -5.24
CA ARG A 133 -15.48 -4.70 -5.66
C ARG A 133 -14.69 -3.40 -5.54
N GLY A 134 -13.42 -3.55 -5.17
CA GLY A 134 -12.49 -2.44 -5.01
C GLY A 134 -12.76 -1.60 -3.75
N ALA A 135 -12.01 -0.54 -3.59
CA ALA A 135 -12.06 0.33 -2.41
C ALA A 135 -12.96 1.58 -2.56
N GLY A 136 -13.92 1.56 -3.51
CA GLY A 136 -14.80 2.71 -3.78
C GLY A 136 -15.70 3.13 -2.61
N TYR A 137 -15.79 2.31 -1.55
CA TYR A 137 -16.50 2.65 -0.30
C TYR A 137 -15.98 3.93 0.36
N ILE A 138 -14.72 4.31 0.13
CA ILE A 138 -14.16 5.57 0.65
C ILE A 138 -14.96 6.80 0.19
N TRP A 139 -15.68 6.70 -0.92
CA TRP A 139 -16.53 7.74 -1.48
C TRP A 139 -18.02 7.61 -1.12
N ASN A 140 -18.39 6.71 -0.21
CA ASN A 140 -19.80 6.44 0.11
C ASN A 140 -20.53 7.66 0.68
N ALA A 141 -19.85 8.55 1.41
CA ALA A 141 -20.40 9.80 1.90
C ALA A 141 -20.68 10.83 0.79
N VAL A 142 -20.11 10.64 -0.40
CA VAL A 142 -20.27 11.60 -1.51
C VAL A 142 -21.68 11.51 -2.08
N GLU A 143 -22.48 12.59 -1.85
CA GLU A 143 -23.80 12.78 -2.45
C GLU A 143 -23.69 13.34 -3.87
N GLU A 144 -22.84 14.37 -4.04
CA GLU A 144 -22.72 15.09 -5.30
C GLU A 144 -21.27 15.53 -5.55
N VAL A 145 -20.84 15.39 -6.80
CA VAL A 145 -19.60 15.99 -7.33
C VAL A 145 -20.01 17.03 -8.38
N GLU A 146 -19.93 18.31 -8.02
CA GLU A 146 -20.29 19.44 -8.89
C GLU A 146 -19.05 19.96 -9.59
N VAL A 147 -19.13 20.08 -10.90
CA VAL A 147 -18.16 20.82 -11.73
C VAL A 147 -18.55 22.29 -11.71
N VAL A 148 -17.88 23.09 -10.86
CA VAL A 148 -18.17 24.53 -10.73
C VAL A 148 -17.62 25.30 -11.96
N ASP A 149 -16.39 24.95 -12.35
CA ASP A 149 -15.74 25.35 -13.60
C ASP A 149 -14.70 24.30 -13.99
N ASP A 150 -13.98 24.48 -15.09
CA ASP A 150 -12.99 23.50 -15.59
C ASP A 150 -11.93 23.10 -14.56
N TYR A 151 -11.66 23.94 -13.57
CA TYR A 151 -10.58 23.75 -12.59
C TYR A 151 -11.03 23.89 -11.13
N THR A 152 -12.34 23.81 -10.89
CA THR A 152 -12.92 23.86 -9.55
C THR A 152 -13.99 22.80 -9.40
N VAL A 153 -13.78 21.90 -8.43
CA VAL A 153 -14.73 20.85 -8.06
C VAL A 153 -15.26 21.14 -6.66
N ARG A 154 -16.60 21.08 -6.50
CA ARG A 154 -17.26 21.08 -5.21
C ARG A 154 -17.81 19.69 -4.94
N ILE A 155 -17.53 19.13 -3.77
CA ILE A 155 -18.00 17.81 -3.35
C ILE A 155 -18.85 17.99 -2.10
N LYS A 156 -20.10 17.51 -2.16
CA LYS A 156 -21.03 17.52 -1.05
C LYS A 156 -21.14 16.12 -0.47
N LEU A 157 -21.10 16.03 0.86
CA LEU A 157 -21.16 14.79 1.63
C LEU A 157 -22.47 14.71 2.41
N SER A 158 -22.96 13.49 2.64
CA SER A 158 -24.14 13.19 3.46
C SER A 158 -23.87 13.36 4.97
N TYR A 159 -22.60 13.25 5.38
CA TYR A 159 -22.13 13.46 6.76
C TYR A 159 -20.71 14.02 6.74
N PRO A 160 -20.24 14.67 7.83
CA PRO A 160 -18.89 15.21 7.92
C PRO A 160 -17.83 14.11 7.74
N GLN A 161 -16.78 14.40 6.94
CA GLN A 161 -15.68 13.47 6.71
C GLN A 161 -14.40 14.24 6.34
N ARG A 162 -13.26 13.66 6.64
CA ARG A 162 -11.94 14.14 6.17
C ARG A 162 -11.72 13.71 4.71
N LEU A 163 -12.44 14.41 3.80
CA LEU A 163 -12.36 14.09 2.37
C LEU A 163 -10.95 14.25 1.78
N ASP A 164 -10.11 15.08 2.39
CA ASP A 164 -8.70 15.21 2.01
C ASP A 164 -7.91 13.90 2.24
N LEU A 165 -8.25 13.12 3.26
CA LEU A 165 -7.66 11.80 3.48
C LEU A 165 -8.12 10.79 2.42
N MET A 166 -9.42 10.83 2.04
CA MET A 166 -9.96 9.99 0.96
C MET A 166 -9.33 10.37 -0.40
N ALA A 167 -9.18 11.66 -0.66
CA ALA A 167 -8.52 12.18 -1.87
C ALA A 167 -7.02 11.85 -1.95
N ALA A 168 -6.43 11.33 -0.88
CA ALA A 168 -5.04 10.87 -0.79
C ALA A 168 -4.93 9.36 -0.53
N ALA A 169 -6.03 8.60 -0.70
CA ALA A 169 -6.06 7.16 -0.45
C ALA A 169 -5.12 6.40 -1.40
N SER A 170 -4.68 5.23 -0.96
CA SER A 170 -3.79 4.37 -1.76
C SER A 170 -4.52 3.63 -2.89
N TYR A 171 -5.85 3.53 -2.81
CA TYR A 171 -6.73 2.91 -3.83
C TYR A 171 -7.95 3.79 -4.09
N ALA A 172 -8.62 3.55 -5.22
CA ALA A 172 -9.90 4.17 -5.60
C ALA A 172 -9.93 5.71 -5.63
N ALA A 173 -8.79 6.39 -5.41
CA ALA A 173 -8.65 7.84 -5.46
C ALA A 173 -7.92 8.35 -6.71
N TYR A 174 -7.48 7.46 -7.58
CA TYR A 174 -6.78 7.80 -8.81
C TYR A 174 -7.70 8.40 -9.87
N ILE A 175 -7.19 9.45 -10.53
CA ILE A 175 -7.94 10.17 -11.56
C ILE A 175 -7.49 9.71 -12.95
N PHE A 176 -8.44 9.42 -13.83
CA PHE A 176 -8.18 9.01 -15.21
C PHE A 176 -8.86 9.91 -16.25
N SER A 177 -8.33 9.92 -17.47
CA SER A 177 -8.88 10.69 -18.58
C SER A 177 -10.25 10.18 -19.02
N PRO A 178 -11.27 11.03 -19.17
CA PRO A 178 -12.56 10.66 -19.73
C PRO A 178 -12.49 10.06 -21.15
N SER A 179 -11.39 10.30 -21.88
CA SER A 179 -11.16 9.72 -23.20
C SER A 179 -11.13 8.18 -23.19
N ALA A 180 -10.83 7.55 -22.02
CA ALA A 180 -10.83 6.11 -21.84
C ALA A 180 -12.16 5.47 -22.24
N LEU A 181 -13.31 6.12 -21.95
CA LEU A 181 -14.63 5.63 -22.34
C LEU A 181 -14.75 5.41 -23.86
N ALA A 182 -14.34 6.43 -24.63
CA ALA A 182 -14.41 6.34 -26.09
C ALA A 182 -13.41 5.30 -26.65
N LYS A 183 -12.20 5.24 -26.08
CA LYS A 183 -11.16 4.28 -26.49
C LYS A 183 -11.56 2.84 -26.19
N ALA A 184 -12.21 2.59 -25.07
CA ALA A 184 -12.75 1.29 -24.68
C ALA A 184 -14.02 0.92 -25.47
N GLY A 185 -14.66 1.87 -26.15
CA GLY A 185 -15.99 1.68 -26.71
C GLY A 185 -17.06 1.45 -25.64
N ALA A 186 -16.83 2.02 -24.44
CA ALA A 186 -17.72 1.92 -23.31
C ALA A 186 -18.88 2.91 -23.44
N SER A 187 -20.10 2.46 -23.17
CA SER A 187 -21.33 3.26 -23.27
C SER A 187 -21.59 4.10 -22.02
N SER A 188 -20.98 3.72 -20.90
CA SER A 188 -21.07 4.41 -19.60
C SER A 188 -19.82 4.13 -18.74
N PRO A 189 -19.62 4.86 -17.64
CA PRO A 189 -18.53 4.59 -16.71
C PRO A 189 -18.57 3.20 -16.06
N LEU A 190 -19.75 2.56 -16.01
CA LEU A 190 -19.96 1.24 -15.43
C LEU A 190 -19.97 0.12 -16.49
N ASP A 191 -19.76 0.45 -17.78
CA ASP A 191 -19.66 -0.55 -18.84
C ASP A 191 -18.43 -1.46 -18.58
N PRO A 192 -18.59 -2.80 -18.51
CA PRO A 192 -17.49 -3.74 -18.29
C PRO A 192 -16.34 -3.62 -19.29
N LYS A 193 -16.61 -3.11 -20.49
CA LYS A 193 -15.56 -2.85 -21.50
C LYS A 193 -14.49 -1.89 -21.01
N LEU A 194 -14.82 -0.98 -20.10
CA LEU A 194 -13.85 -0.04 -19.56
C LEU A 194 -12.85 -0.74 -18.65
N GLU A 195 -13.31 -1.66 -17.80
CA GLU A 195 -12.45 -2.51 -16.98
C GLU A 195 -11.59 -3.44 -17.86
N GLU A 196 -12.21 -4.10 -18.86
CA GLU A 196 -11.48 -4.95 -19.82
C GLU A 196 -10.39 -4.15 -20.56
N TRP A 197 -10.69 -2.91 -20.93
CA TRP A 197 -9.74 -2.03 -21.61
C TRP A 197 -8.54 -1.69 -20.72
N PHE A 198 -8.76 -1.29 -19.47
CA PHE A 198 -7.67 -1.04 -18.53
C PHE A 198 -6.85 -2.32 -18.29
N ASN A 199 -7.49 -3.43 -17.93
CA ASN A 199 -6.82 -4.69 -17.63
C ASN A 199 -6.15 -5.34 -18.87
N GLY A 200 -6.47 -4.85 -20.07
CA GLY A 200 -5.76 -5.16 -21.31
C GLY A 200 -4.42 -4.44 -21.49
N GLY A 201 -3.96 -3.66 -20.51
CA GLY A 201 -2.68 -2.96 -20.56
C GLY A 201 -2.76 -1.54 -21.10
N ASN A 202 -3.94 -0.97 -21.19
CA ASN A 202 -4.12 0.42 -21.59
C ASN A 202 -4.17 1.34 -20.38
N ASP A 203 -3.71 2.57 -20.55
CA ASP A 203 -3.79 3.59 -19.52
C ASP A 203 -4.45 4.90 -20.00
N ALA A 204 -4.91 5.66 -19.04
CA ALA A 204 -5.46 6.99 -19.21
C ALA A 204 -4.99 7.92 -18.07
N GLY A 205 -3.78 7.69 -17.59
CA GLY A 205 -3.19 8.40 -16.46
C GLY A 205 -2.58 9.75 -16.82
N SER A 206 -2.14 10.46 -15.77
CA SER A 206 -1.42 11.73 -15.81
C SER A 206 -0.05 11.66 -15.13
N GLY A 207 0.33 10.50 -14.61
CA GLY A 207 1.52 10.29 -13.81
C GLY A 207 2.84 10.43 -14.56
N PRO A 208 3.98 10.28 -13.84
CA PRO A 208 5.31 10.44 -14.43
C PRO A 208 5.67 9.38 -15.48
N TYR A 209 4.98 8.26 -15.49
CA TYR A 209 5.23 7.16 -16.42
C TYR A 209 3.93 6.67 -17.05
N TYR A 210 4.02 6.19 -18.30
CA TYR A 210 2.91 5.52 -19.00
C TYR A 210 3.27 4.07 -19.32
N ILE A 211 2.26 3.23 -19.56
CA ILE A 211 2.45 1.81 -19.87
C ILE A 211 2.93 1.66 -21.31
N GLU A 212 4.14 1.15 -21.51
CA GLU A 212 4.71 0.81 -22.82
C GLU A 212 4.46 -0.65 -23.20
N TYR A 213 4.48 -1.55 -22.21
CA TYR A 213 4.25 -2.99 -22.40
C TYR A 213 3.61 -3.57 -21.15
N TYR A 214 2.67 -4.46 -21.32
CA TYR A 214 1.92 -5.09 -20.25
C TYR A 214 1.77 -6.60 -20.43
N SER A 215 2.35 -7.36 -19.51
CA SER A 215 2.17 -8.81 -19.38
C SER A 215 2.13 -9.15 -17.88
N PRO A 216 0.93 -9.20 -17.27
CA PRO A 216 0.73 -9.22 -15.82
C PRO A 216 1.36 -10.41 -15.11
N GLU A 217 1.60 -11.52 -15.82
CA GLU A 217 2.23 -12.73 -15.27
C GLU A 217 3.78 -12.70 -15.36
N SER A 218 4.37 -11.70 -16.03
CA SER A 218 5.81 -11.70 -16.28
C SER A 218 6.49 -10.34 -16.15
N GLU A 219 6.01 -9.32 -16.86
CA GLU A 219 6.71 -8.04 -16.97
C GLU A 219 5.76 -6.91 -17.37
N VAL A 220 5.89 -5.74 -16.71
CA VAL A 220 5.30 -4.48 -17.16
C VAL A 220 6.43 -3.48 -17.40
N ARG A 221 6.42 -2.80 -18.56
CA ARG A 221 7.33 -1.69 -18.84
C ARG A 221 6.60 -0.38 -18.78
N LEU A 222 7.16 0.51 -17.98
CA LEU A 222 6.73 1.88 -17.85
C LEU A 222 7.77 2.77 -18.53
N ARG A 223 7.32 3.71 -19.35
CA ARG A 223 8.17 4.70 -20.01
C ARG A 223 7.89 6.07 -19.43
N LYS A 224 8.95 6.84 -19.23
CA LYS A 224 8.93 8.21 -18.75
C LYS A 224 8.01 9.08 -19.64
N PHE A 225 7.10 9.80 -19.01
CA PHE A 225 6.23 10.77 -19.66
C PHE A 225 6.85 12.17 -19.58
N GLU A 226 7.51 12.59 -20.67
CA GLU A 226 8.28 13.83 -20.70
C GLU A 226 7.45 15.09 -20.38
N LYS A 227 6.14 15.04 -20.61
CA LYS A 227 5.23 16.16 -20.34
C LYS A 227 4.64 16.18 -18.94
N TRP A 228 5.08 15.28 -18.07
CA TRP A 228 4.58 15.27 -16.70
C TRP A 228 4.93 16.59 -16.00
N TRP A 229 3.93 17.20 -15.40
CA TRP A 229 4.02 18.52 -14.75
C TRP A 229 5.01 18.55 -13.58
N GLY A 230 5.24 17.43 -12.94
CA GLY A 230 6.01 17.32 -11.69
C GLY A 230 7.52 17.21 -11.87
N TRP A 231 8.08 17.13 -13.11
CA TRP A 231 9.54 16.94 -13.30
C TRP A 231 10.38 18.04 -12.66
N ASN A 232 9.92 19.29 -12.69
CA ASN A 232 10.62 20.41 -12.06
C ASN A 232 10.61 20.29 -10.52
N LEU A 233 9.56 19.72 -9.93
CA LEU A 233 9.44 19.49 -8.49
C LEU A 233 10.28 18.29 -8.06
N ALA A 234 10.28 17.21 -8.84
CA ALA A 234 11.11 16.04 -8.60
C ALA A 234 12.59 16.37 -8.69
N ASN A 235 12.97 17.36 -9.54
CA ASN A 235 14.34 17.83 -9.73
C ASN A 235 15.35 16.69 -9.88
N ASN A 236 14.96 15.63 -10.62
CA ASN A 236 15.75 14.43 -10.80
C ASN A 236 16.11 14.19 -12.28
N PRO A 237 17.27 14.68 -12.75
CA PRO A 237 17.72 14.43 -14.11
C PRO A 237 18.14 12.96 -14.33
N ASP A 238 18.32 12.20 -13.25
CA ASP A 238 18.74 10.79 -13.27
C ASP A 238 17.58 9.81 -13.10
N ALA A 239 16.34 10.31 -13.19
CA ALA A 239 15.15 9.46 -13.21
C ALA A 239 15.25 8.45 -14.38
N PRO A 240 14.81 7.19 -14.18
CA PRO A 240 14.83 6.19 -15.24
C PRO A 240 13.95 6.61 -16.42
N ASP A 241 14.46 6.38 -17.65
CA ASP A 241 13.66 6.56 -18.88
C ASP A 241 12.68 5.40 -19.07
N VAL A 242 13.08 4.22 -18.58
CA VAL A 242 12.28 2.98 -18.61
C VAL A 242 12.36 2.30 -17.25
N VAL A 243 11.21 1.94 -16.71
CA VAL A 243 11.10 1.07 -15.53
C VAL A 243 10.54 -0.28 -16.00
N VAL A 244 11.24 -1.34 -15.67
CA VAL A 244 10.82 -2.72 -15.93
C VAL A 244 10.41 -3.35 -14.61
N ILE A 245 9.13 -3.53 -14.40
CA ILE A 245 8.58 -4.26 -13.25
C ILE A 245 8.54 -5.73 -13.65
N LYS A 246 9.44 -6.55 -13.10
CA LYS A 246 9.49 -7.99 -13.36
C LYS A 246 8.77 -8.77 -12.27
N VAL A 247 7.85 -9.61 -12.68
CA VAL A 247 7.15 -10.53 -11.76
C VAL A 247 8.10 -11.67 -11.37
N ARG A 248 8.53 -11.69 -10.12
CA ARG A 248 9.49 -12.63 -9.53
C ARG A 248 9.00 -13.06 -8.14
N PRO A 249 8.02 -13.97 -8.03
CA PRO A 249 7.39 -14.33 -6.75
C PRO A 249 8.35 -15.00 -5.77
N ASP A 250 9.31 -15.79 -6.25
CA ASP A 250 10.26 -16.48 -5.39
C ASP A 250 11.34 -15.51 -4.85
N PRO A 251 11.44 -15.30 -3.52
CA PRO A 251 12.45 -14.44 -2.92
C PRO A 251 13.89 -14.88 -3.23
N LEU A 252 14.16 -16.18 -3.41
CA LEU A 252 15.47 -16.69 -3.75
C LEU A 252 15.84 -16.37 -5.20
N ASP A 253 14.86 -16.34 -6.12
CA ASP A 253 15.06 -15.89 -7.49
C ASP A 253 15.42 -14.39 -7.53
N GLN A 254 14.78 -13.55 -6.71
CA GLN A 254 15.15 -12.14 -6.58
C GLN A 254 16.57 -11.97 -6.00
N TYR A 255 16.94 -12.75 -4.99
CA TYR A 255 18.29 -12.76 -4.44
C TYR A 255 19.36 -13.10 -5.52
N ASN A 256 19.12 -14.15 -6.29
CA ASN A 256 20.03 -14.57 -7.36
C ASN A 256 20.08 -13.53 -8.49
N GLY A 257 18.95 -12.92 -8.84
CA GLY A 257 18.85 -11.87 -9.86
C GLY A 257 19.63 -10.60 -9.48
N LEU A 258 19.64 -10.21 -8.19
CA LEU A 258 20.49 -9.12 -7.67
C LEU A 258 21.97 -9.47 -7.86
N LEU A 259 22.40 -10.68 -7.47
CA LEU A 259 23.81 -11.11 -7.61
C LEU A 259 24.26 -11.20 -9.07
N ALA A 260 23.36 -11.55 -9.98
CA ALA A 260 23.61 -11.62 -11.41
C ALA A 260 23.58 -10.24 -12.11
N GLY A 261 23.14 -9.17 -11.42
CA GLY A 261 22.94 -7.84 -12.02
C GLY A 261 21.74 -7.76 -12.96
N GLU A 262 20.80 -8.68 -12.88
CA GLU A 262 19.54 -8.70 -13.65
C GLU A 262 18.45 -7.84 -13.02
N ILE A 263 18.58 -7.52 -11.74
CA ILE A 263 17.63 -6.79 -10.90
C ILE A 263 18.36 -5.63 -10.24
N ASP A 264 17.73 -4.47 -10.20
CA ASP A 264 18.24 -3.28 -9.53
C ASP A 264 17.64 -3.08 -8.15
N ILE A 265 16.33 -3.35 -8.02
CA ILE A 265 15.59 -3.28 -6.76
C ILE A 265 14.83 -4.58 -6.59
N ALA A 266 15.01 -5.24 -5.45
CA ALA A 266 14.22 -6.40 -5.04
C ALA A 266 13.22 -5.99 -3.95
N SER A 267 11.95 -6.34 -4.13
CA SER A 267 10.88 -6.13 -3.14
C SER A 267 10.85 -7.20 -2.06
N SER A 268 11.42 -8.37 -2.36
CA SER A 268 11.44 -9.51 -1.46
C SER A 268 12.71 -10.34 -1.66
N VAL A 269 13.44 -10.56 -0.59
CA VAL A 269 14.55 -11.52 -0.53
C VAL A 269 14.42 -12.32 0.77
N PRO A 270 14.95 -13.56 0.85
CA PRO A 270 14.89 -14.30 2.10
C PRO A 270 15.56 -13.48 3.22
N ARG A 271 14.86 -13.25 4.33
CA ARG A 271 15.33 -12.39 5.44
C ARG A 271 16.71 -12.80 5.96
N ALA A 272 17.02 -14.10 5.92
CA ALA A 272 18.34 -14.63 6.29
C ALA A 272 19.47 -14.13 5.39
N ASN A 273 19.18 -13.78 4.14
CA ASN A 273 20.15 -13.37 3.13
C ASN A 273 20.36 -11.84 3.05
N VAL A 274 19.53 -11.04 3.70
CA VAL A 274 19.61 -9.57 3.66
C VAL A 274 20.98 -9.08 4.14
N ARG A 275 21.50 -9.67 5.23
CA ARG A 275 22.84 -9.30 5.76
C ARG A 275 23.97 -9.68 4.82
N ASP A 276 23.85 -10.80 4.10
CA ASP A 276 24.85 -11.21 3.11
C ASP A 276 24.89 -10.23 1.94
N LEU A 277 23.73 -9.82 1.42
CA LEU A 277 23.64 -8.80 0.36
C LEU A 277 24.25 -7.47 0.81
N ALA A 278 23.94 -7.01 2.03
CA ALA A 278 24.53 -5.79 2.58
C ALA A 278 26.08 -5.90 2.67
N ALA A 279 26.62 -7.05 3.08
CA ALA A 279 28.06 -7.29 3.13
C ALA A 279 28.72 -7.32 1.74
N ARG A 280 27.97 -7.58 0.68
CA ARG A 280 28.39 -7.56 -0.72
C ARG A 280 28.28 -6.18 -1.39
N GLY A 281 27.82 -5.14 -0.65
CA GLY A 281 27.71 -3.77 -1.16
C GLY A 281 26.31 -3.34 -1.60
N PHE A 282 25.32 -4.23 -1.59
CA PHE A 282 23.94 -3.84 -1.85
C PHE A 282 23.41 -2.94 -0.72
N LYS A 283 22.61 -1.94 -1.08
CA LYS A 283 21.94 -1.09 -0.09
C LYS A 283 20.67 -1.77 0.40
N VAL A 284 20.45 -1.74 1.69
CA VAL A 284 19.21 -2.22 2.31
C VAL A 284 18.43 -1.01 2.84
N ILE A 285 17.21 -0.84 2.35
CA ILE A 285 16.29 0.21 2.80
C ILE A 285 15.19 -0.49 3.60
N ASN A 286 15.17 -0.24 4.89
CA ASN A 286 14.15 -0.77 5.78
C ASN A 286 12.99 0.22 5.87
N LEU A 287 11.90 -0.03 5.14
CA LEU A 287 10.68 0.75 5.22
C LEU A 287 9.80 0.20 6.35
N THR A 288 9.57 0.99 7.39
CA THR A 288 8.47 0.71 8.33
C THR A 288 7.17 1.10 7.63
N THR A 289 6.33 0.12 7.38
CA THR A 289 5.07 0.31 6.66
C THR A 289 3.91 0.53 7.64
N PHE A 290 2.77 0.93 7.12
CA PHE A 290 1.51 0.92 7.88
C PHE A 290 0.81 -0.45 7.83
N HIS A 291 1.45 -1.45 7.26
CA HIS A 291 0.99 -2.83 7.33
C HIS A 291 1.36 -3.42 8.68
N ASN A 292 0.40 -4.02 9.37
CA ASN A 292 0.66 -4.68 10.65
C ASN A 292 -0.05 -6.02 10.76
N TYR A 293 0.42 -6.83 11.71
CA TYR A 293 -0.10 -8.15 12.00
C TYR A 293 -0.78 -8.14 13.37
N ILE A 294 -2.04 -8.51 13.37
CA ILE A 294 -2.91 -8.38 14.54
C ILE A 294 -3.39 -9.77 14.95
N LEU A 295 -3.17 -10.14 16.20
CA LEU A 295 -3.78 -11.32 16.79
C LEU A 295 -5.18 -10.96 17.26
N LEU A 296 -6.19 -11.60 16.67
CA LEU A 296 -7.59 -11.50 17.03
C LEU A 296 -7.98 -12.72 17.87
N LEU A 297 -8.66 -12.51 18.99
CA LEU A 297 -9.10 -13.55 19.90
C LEU A 297 -10.63 -13.68 19.79
N ASN A 298 -11.12 -14.84 19.36
CA ASN A 298 -12.54 -15.11 19.20
C ASN A 298 -13.26 -15.03 20.57
N VAL A 299 -14.00 -13.94 20.79
CA VAL A 299 -14.70 -13.70 22.06
C VAL A 299 -16.03 -14.46 22.17
N ARG A 300 -16.43 -15.18 21.12
CA ARG A 300 -17.69 -15.90 21.06
C ARG A 300 -17.54 -17.41 21.33
N ARG A 301 -16.31 -17.93 21.33
CA ARG A 301 -16.00 -19.35 21.53
C ARG A 301 -15.30 -19.59 22.87
N TYR A 302 -15.77 -20.58 23.68
CA TYR A 302 -15.08 -21.01 24.88
C TYR A 302 -13.80 -21.80 24.53
N PRO A 303 -12.63 -21.55 25.20
CA PRO A 303 -12.46 -20.75 26.39
C PRO A 303 -12.11 -19.27 26.15
N THR A 304 -11.87 -18.82 24.92
CA THR A 304 -11.52 -17.43 24.62
C THR A 304 -12.67 -16.44 24.78
N SER A 305 -13.90 -16.90 24.97
CA SER A 305 -15.02 -16.05 25.39
C SER A 305 -14.84 -15.51 26.83
N VAL A 306 -13.99 -16.14 27.65
CA VAL A 306 -13.69 -15.68 29.01
C VAL A 306 -12.57 -14.63 28.96
N LYS A 307 -12.84 -13.41 29.43
CA LYS A 307 -11.89 -12.29 29.39
C LYS A 307 -10.55 -12.62 30.08
N GLU A 308 -10.62 -13.16 31.29
CA GLU A 308 -9.42 -13.49 32.08
C GLU A 308 -8.55 -14.53 31.37
N PHE A 309 -9.18 -15.48 30.66
CA PHE A 309 -8.43 -16.46 29.85
C PHE A 309 -7.70 -15.79 28.70
N ARG A 310 -8.33 -14.84 27.99
CA ARG A 310 -7.67 -14.06 26.94
C ARG A 310 -6.48 -13.27 27.48
N LEU A 311 -6.65 -12.57 28.63
CA LEU A 311 -5.57 -11.83 29.27
C LEU A 311 -4.41 -12.75 29.67
N ALA A 312 -4.69 -13.98 30.13
CA ALA A 312 -3.63 -14.95 30.40
C ALA A 312 -2.84 -15.30 29.13
N LEU A 313 -3.52 -15.54 28.00
CA LEU A 313 -2.85 -15.82 26.72
C LEU A 313 -1.95 -14.66 26.28
N LEU A 314 -2.41 -13.43 26.41
CA LEU A 314 -1.69 -12.23 25.98
C LEU A 314 -0.47 -11.92 26.88
N HIS A 315 -0.55 -12.17 28.18
CA HIS A 315 0.59 -12.04 29.10
C HIS A 315 1.60 -13.20 28.97
N ALA A 316 1.30 -14.26 28.22
CA ALA A 316 2.23 -15.33 27.90
C ALA A 316 3.14 -15.02 26.68
N ILE A 317 2.89 -13.94 25.95
CA ILE A 317 3.69 -13.57 24.77
C ILE A 317 5.06 -13.03 25.19
N THR A 318 6.13 -13.66 24.71
CA THR A 318 7.52 -13.26 24.95
C THR A 318 8.01 -12.36 23.83
N TRP A 319 7.80 -11.05 23.98
CA TRP A 319 8.02 -10.04 22.94
C TRP A 319 9.46 -9.97 22.42
N ASP A 320 10.47 -10.18 23.27
CA ASP A 320 11.87 -10.21 22.84
C ASP A 320 12.16 -11.37 21.89
N GLU A 321 11.50 -12.51 22.12
CA GLU A 321 11.60 -13.67 21.22
C GLU A 321 10.82 -13.44 19.91
N VAL A 322 9.72 -12.72 19.93
CA VAL A 322 9.02 -12.32 18.70
C VAL A 322 9.97 -11.54 17.80
N VAL A 323 10.66 -10.52 18.33
CA VAL A 323 11.62 -9.72 17.54
C VAL A 323 12.79 -10.56 17.04
N SER A 324 13.39 -11.36 17.92
CA SER A 324 14.63 -12.07 17.59
C SER A 324 14.43 -13.33 16.74
N VAL A 325 13.34 -14.06 16.97
CA VAL A 325 13.08 -15.35 16.34
C VAL A 325 12.11 -15.23 15.17
N ALA A 326 10.91 -14.64 15.40
CA ALA A 326 9.91 -14.55 14.35
C ALA A 326 10.30 -13.50 13.30
N LEU A 327 10.62 -12.28 13.74
CA LEU A 327 10.90 -11.16 12.84
C LEU A 327 12.35 -11.10 12.36
N ARG A 328 13.27 -11.82 12.99
CA ARG A 328 14.72 -11.79 12.68
C ARG A 328 15.31 -10.36 12.62
N GLY A 329 14.70 -9.42 13.37
CA GLY A 329 15.04 -8.01 13.40
C GLY A 329 14.34 -7.15 12.33
N PHE A 330 13.48 -7.73 11.50
CA PHE A 330 12.70 -7.01 10.48
C PHE A 330 11.24 -6.86 10.92
N GLY A 331 11.00 -6.05 11.92
CA GLY A 331 9.69 -5.72 12.44
C GLY A 331 9.80 -4.81 13.66
N ARG A 332 8.80 -4.02 13.89
CA ARG A 332 8.63 -3.20 15.09
C ARG A 332 7.49 -3.79 15.90
N LEU A 333 7.71 -3.99 17.19
CA LEU A 333 6.63 -4.45 18.07
C LEU A 333 5.48 -3.45 18.10
N GLY A 334 4.28 -3.96 17.94
CA GLY A 334 3.06 -3.18 17.95
C GLY A 334 2.73 -2.58 19.32
N SER A 335 1.89 -1.55 19.31
CA SER A 335 1.28 -0.95 20.50
C SER A 335 -0.10 -0.42 20.13
N GLY A 336 -1.12 -0.72 20.93
CA GLY A 336 -2.51 -0.50 20.52
C GLY A 336 -2.93 -1.41 19.36
N ILE A 337 -3.73 -0.90 18.45
CA ILE A 337 -4.16 -1.60 17.22
C ILE A 337 -3.50 -0.97 16.00
N LEU A 338 -3.36 0.36 15.99
CA LEU A 338 -2.83 1.12 14.86
C LEU A 338 -1.30 1.06 14.80
N PRO A 339 -0.68 0.95 13.62
CA PRO A 339 0.77 0.87 13.48
C PRO A 339 1.48 2.17 13.85
N TYR A 340 2.76 2.07 14.14
CA TYR A 340 3.58 3.22 14.52
C TYR A 340 3.63 4.29 13.41
N GLY A 341 3.44 5.54 13.84
CA GLY A 341 3.44 6.70 12.95
C GLY A 341 2.13 6.89 12.17
N PHE A 342 1.19 5.96 12.29
CA PHE A 342 -0.16 6.13 11.75
C PHE A 342 -0.98 7.11 12.60
N PRO A 343 -1.89 7.90 12.01
CA PRO A 343 -2.79 8.75 12.79
C PRO A 343 -3.52 7.96 13.88
N GLY A 344 -3.60 8.50 15.10
CA GLY A 344 -4.28 7.85 16.22
C GLY A 344 -3.53 6.67 16.85
N HIS A 345 -2.25 6.39 16.46
CA HIS A 345 -1.41 5.42 17.16
C HIS A 345 -1.28 5.74 18.64
N VAL A 346 -1.39 4.73 19.50
CA VAL A 346 -1.28 4.87 20.96
C VAL A 346 -0.10 4.05 21.47
N GLU A 347 0.89 4.74 22.06
CA GLU A 347 2.01 4.07 22.72
C GLU A 347 1.61 3.52 24.10
N GLY A 348 2.26 2.44 24.51
CA GLY A 348 2.11 1.86 25.85
C GLY A 348 0.97 0.84 25.99
N LEU A 349 0.15 0.64 24.97
CA LEU A 349 -0.89 -0.40 24.94
C LEU A 349 -0.31 -1.74 24.45
N ARG A 350 0.60 -2.33 25.26
CA ARG A 350 1.20 -3.64 25.01
C ARG A 350 1.21 -4.46 26.30
N TYR A 351 0.86 -5.72 26.18
CA TYR A 351 0.97 -6.66 27.29
C TYR A 351 2.46 -6.97 27.56
N THR A 352 2.80 -7.19 28.81
CA THR A 352 4.15 -7.62 29.19
C THR A 352 4.14 -9.10 29.50
N TYR A 353 5.18 -9.84 29.08
CA TYR A 353 5.35 -11.23 29.51
C TYR A 353 5.46 -11.29 31.04
N ASN A 354 4.50 -11.95 31.66
CA ASN A 354 4.47 -12.07 33.11
C ASN A 354 3.85 -13.41 33.54
N PRO A 355 4.68 -14.44 33.82
CA PRO A 355 4.19 -15.77 34.18
C PRO A 355 3.37 -15.80 35.48
N THR A 356 3.53 -14.81 36.36
CA THR A 356 2.71 -14.68 37.57
C THR A 356 1.30 -14.22 37.22
N LEU A 357 1.18 -13.18 36.39
CA LEU A 357 -0.12 -12.71 35.90
C LEU A 357 -0.82 -13.78 35.06
N VAL A 358 -0.09 -14.56 34.25
CA VAL A 358 -0.68 -15.68 33.51
C VAL A 358 -1.39 -16.64 34.44
N ARG A 359 -0.73 -17.08 35.54
CA ARG A 359 -1.33 -18.01 36.52
C ARG A 359 -2.53 -17.38 37.23
N GLU A 360 -2.40 -16.12 37.64
CA GLU A 360 -3.48 -15.37 38.30
C GLU A 360 -4.72 -15.25 37.41
N TYR A 361 -4.54 -14.90 36.15
CA TYR A 361 -5.65 -14.81 35.18
C TYR A 361 -6.24 -16.18 34.83
N LEU A 362 -5.43 -17.24 34.71
CA LEU A 362 -5.95 -18.59 34.53
C LEU A 362 -6.81 -19.05 35.71
N GLU A 363 -6.37 -18.77 36.97
CA GLU A 363 -7.17 -19.04 38.15
C GLU A 363 -8.50 -18.27 38.15
N LYS A 364 -8.46 -16.97 37.87
CA LYS A 364 -9.65 -16.11 37.79
C LYS A 364 -10.61 -16.52 36.68
N SER A 365 -10.09 -17.03 35.59
CA SER A 365 -10.90 -17.46 34.44
C SER A 365 -11.80 -18.67 34.74
N GLY A 366 -11.44 -19.48 35.74
CA GLY A 366 -12.10 -20.75 36.00
C GLY A 366 -11.90 -21.82 34.90
N VAL A 367 -11.08 -21.53 33.89
CA VAL A 367 -10.73 -22.48 32.83
C VAL A 367 -9.76 -23.51 33.40
N GLY A 368 -10.15 -24.79 33.39
CA GLY A 368 -9.35 -25.85 33.94
C GLY A 368 -8.06 -26.13 33.17
N PRO A 369 -7.07 -26.80 33.77
CA PRO A 369 -5.86 -27.22 33.10
C PRO A 369 -6.18 -28.19 31.94
N GLY A 370 -5.39 -28.12 30.87
CA GLY A 370 -5.60 -28.90 29.66
C GLY A 370 -6.53 -28.25 28.63
N ALA A 371 -6.82 -26.96 28.81
CA ALA A 371 -7.56 -26.17 27.80
C ALA A 371 -6.88 -26.28 26.43
N VAL A 372 -7.72 -26.35 25.38
CA VAL A 372 -7.27 -26.47 23.99
C VAL A 372 -7.70 -25.22 23.25
N VAL A 373 -6.78 -24.57 22.55
CA VAL A 373 -7.04 -23.45 21.67
C VAL A 373 -6.55 -23.76 20.26
N GLU A 374 -7.36 -23.47 19.26
CA GLU A 374 -7.00 -23.55 17.84
C GLU A 374 -6.46 -22.21 17.40
N PHE A 375 -5.38 -22.22 16.66
CA PHE A 375 -4.70 -21.00 16.21
C PHE A 375 -4.50 -21.05 14.69
N ALA A 376 -5.25 -20.21 13.96
CA ALA A 376 -5.19 -20.07 12.51
C ALA A 376 -4.30 -18.89 12.10
N TYR A 377 -3.53 -19.11 11.04
CA TYR A 377 -2.66 -18.09 10.45
C TYR A 377 -2.33 -18.44 9.00
N GLN A 378 -1.94 -17.43 8.23
CA GLN A 378 -1.52 -17.58 6.85
C GLN A 378 -0.16 -18.29 6.77
N SER A 379 -0.08 -19.37 5.99
CA SER A 379 1.05 -20.31 5.97
C SER A 379 2.24 -19.87 5.12
N ASP A 380 2.08 -18.91 4.25
CA ASP A 380 3.12 -18.36 3.36
C ASP A 380 3.99 -17.29 4.01
N TYR A 381 3.65 -16.85 5.23
CA TYR A 381 4.49 -15.95 6.02
C TYR A 381 5.27 -16.70 7.11
N GLU A 382 6.61 -16.78 6.96
CA GLU A 382 7.49 -17.47 7.92
C GLU A 382 7.36 -16.91 9.34
N GLU A 383 7.13 -15.60 9.50
CA GLU A 383 6.95 -14.94 10.78
C GLU A 383 5.68 -15.36 11.51
N ASN A 384 4.59 -15.63 10.80
CA ASN A 384 3.35 -16.11 11.40
C ASN A 384 3.55 -17.53 11.99
N GLU A 385 4.18 -18.43 11.23
CA GLU A 385 4.54 -19.77 11.70
C GLU A 385 5.47 -19.70 12.92
N ALA A 386 6.52 -18.88 12.85
CA ALA A 386 7.48 -18.77 13.95
C ALA A 386 6.82 -18.22 15.22
N PHE A 387 5.97 -17.20 15.12
CA PHE A 387 5.20 -16.67 16.24
C PHE A 387 4.24 -17.72 16.81
N ALA A 388 3.53 -18.45 15.95
CA ALA A 388 2.58 -19.48 16.39
C ALA A 388 3.28 -20.60 17.16
N GLN A 389 4.47 -21.02 16.74
CA GLN A 389 5.29 -22.02 17.44
C GLN A 389 5.82 -21.49 18.79
N LEU A 390 6.24 -20.21 18.84
CA LEU A 390 6.65 -19.56 20.11
C LEU A 390 5.48 -19.54 21.10
N LEU A 391 4.32 -19.05 20.69
CA LEU A 391 3.13 -18.98 21.56
C LEU A 391 2.71 -20.38 22.03
N LYS A 392 2.68 -21.37 21.14
CA LYS A 392 2.41 -22.76 21.48
C LYS A 392 3.36 -23.28 22.56
N SER A 393 4.66 -23.03 22.42
CA SER A 393 5.66 -23.46 23.39
C SER A 393 5.45 -22.81 24.76
N ARG A 394 5.15 -21.50 24.78
CA ARG A 394 4.92 -20.76 26.03
C ARG A 394 3.64 -21.17 26.74
N LEU A 395 2.56 -21.36 26.02
CA LEU A 395 1.29 -21.78 26.59
C LEU A 395 1.33 -23.22 27.12
N ALA A 396 2.16 -24.08 26.55
CA ALA A 396 2.38 -25.44 27.08
C ALA A 396 2.94 -25.44 28.52
N GLU A 397 3.73 -24.42 28.91
CA GLU A 397 4.25 -24.26 30.29
C GLU A 397 3.11 -24.04 31.32
N PHE A 398 1.94 -23.64 30.85
CA PHE A 398 0.74 -23.39 31.65
C PHE A 398 -0.36 -24.45 31.44
N ASN A 399 0.01 -25.61 30.86
CA ASN A 399 -0.94 -26.71 30.52
C ASN A 399 -2.05 -26.28 29.56
N ILE A 400 -1.78 -25.37 28.63
CA ILE A 400 -2.67 -25.01 27.53
C ILE A 400 -2.11 -25.63 26.26
N THR A 401 -2.95 -26.37 25.54
CA THR A 401 -2.60 -27.00 24.26
C THR A 401 -2.99 -26.09 23.11
N VAL A 402 -2.03 -25.70 22.26
CA VAL A 402 -2.30 -24.96 21.04
C VAL A 402 -2.26 -25.88 19.83
N VAL A 403 -3.37 -25.96 19.10
CA VAL A 403 -3.49 -26.66 17.83
C VAL A 403 -3.27 -25.66 16.71
N LEU A 404 -2.13 -25.76 16.04
CA LEU A 404 -1.78 -24.86 14.93
C LEU A 404 -2.55 -25.25 13.67
N LYS A 405 -3.09 -24.24 12.99
CA LYS A 405 -3.84 -24.36 11.73
C LYS A 405 -3.24 -23.42 10.66
N PRO A 406 -2.10 -23.81 10.05
CA PRO A 406 -1.58 -23.08 8.90
C PRO A 406 -2.53 -23.22 7.72
N MET A 407 -2.89 -22.12 7.07
CA MET A 407 -3.90 -22.06 6.01
C MET A 407 -3.45 -21.12 4.89
N ALA A 408 -3.96 -21.34 3.67
CA ALA A 408 -3.91 -20.32 2.62
C ALA A 408 -4.80 -19.13 3.00
N TRP A 409 -4.48 -17.93 2.51
CA TRP A 409 -5.20 -16.70 2.84
C TRP A 409 -6.73 -16.80 2.69
N THR A 410 -7.22 -17.37 1.60
CA THR A 410 -8.66 -17.56 1.38
C THR A 410 -9.31 -18.39 2.49
N ALA A 411 -8.64 -19.44 2.96
CA ALA A 411 -9.15 -20.28 4.06
C ALA A 411 -9.08 -19.56 5.41
N VAL A 412 -8.09 -18.69 5.64
CA VAL A 412 -8.03 -17.82 6.85
C VAL A 412 -9.23 -16.87 6.86
N LYS A 413 -9.53 -16.23 5.72
CA LYS A 413 -10.71 -15.36 5.59
C LYS A 413 -12.01 -16.09 5.87
N ASP A 414 -12.18 -17.28 5.30
CA ASP A 414 -13.39 -18.08 5.51
C ASP A 414 -13.53 -18.47 6.99
N ALA A 415 -12.44 -18.91 7.63
CA ALA A 415 -12.43 -19.23 9.05
C ALA A 415 -12.70 -18.01 9.95
N GLY A 416 -12.25 -16.82 9.54
CA GLY A 416 -12.56 -15.56 10.22
C GLY A 416 -14.05 -15.21 10.16
N LYS A 417 -14.70 -15.38 9.01
CA LYS A 417 -16.14 -15.17 8.84
C LYS A 417 -17.01 -16.17 9.63
N GLU A 418 -16.52 -17.38 9.82
CA GLU A 418 -17.20 -18.38 10.65
C GLU A 418 -17.42 -17.93 12.09
N VAL A 419 -16.61 -16.99 12.61
CA VAL A 419 -16.81 -16.41 13.96
C VAL A 419 -18.23 -15.84 14.15
N TRP A 420 -18.83 -15.33 13.09
CA TRP A 420 -20.18 -14.76 13.13
C TRP A 420 -21.29 -15.77 12.84
N THR A 421 -21.03 -16.77 12.02
CA THR A 421 -22.03 -17.74 11.55
C THR A 421 -22.03 -19.03 12.36
N ASP A 422 -20.86 -19.54 12.78
CA ASP A 422 -20.70 -20.76 13.59
C ASP A 422 -19.45 -20.62 14.49
N PRO A 423 -19.51 -19.80 15.56
CA PRO A 423 -18.36 -19.47 16.39
C PRO A 423 -17.66 -20.68 17.02
N ASP A 424 -18.38 -21.80 17.21
CA ASP A 424 -17.82 -23.03 17.79
C ASP A 424 -16.89 -23.78 16.82
N LYS A 425 -17.02 -23.53 15.50
CA LYS A 425 -16.12 -24.06 14.47
C LYS A 425 -14.95 -23.13 14.16
N ALA A 426 -15.18 -21.83 14.29
CA ALA A 426 -14.15 -20.83 14.03
C ALA A 426 -12.95 -21.00 14.99
N PRO A 427 -11.71 -20.71 14.59
CA PRO A 427 -10.56 -20.76 15.47
C PRO A 427 -10.71 -19.85 16.69
N HIS A 428 -9.98 -20.17 17.78
CA HIS A 428 -9.93 -19.34 18.97
C HIS A 428 -9.04 -18.12 18.79
N LEU A 429 -7.95 -18.29 18.02
CA LEU A 429 -6.94 -17.28 17.71
C LEU A 429 -6.77 -17.23 16.20
N ILE A 430 -6.72 -16.01 15.66
CA ILE A 430 -6.49 -15.78 14.23
C ILE A 430 -5.48 -14.64 14.08
N ILE A 431 -4.43 -14.82 13.29
CA ILE A 431 -3.63 -13.69 12.81
C ILE A 431 -4.30 -13.13 11.57
N SER A 432 -4.66 -11.85 11.65
CA SER A 432 -5.01 -11.01 10.51
C SER A 432 -3.88 -10.04 10.23
N ASP A 433 -3.65 -9.73 8.99
CA ASP A 433 -2.82 -8.59 8.60
C ASP A 433 -3.71 -7.50 8.03
N TRP A 434 -3.28 -6.25 8.18
CA TRP A 434 -4.05 -5.11 7.69
C TRP A 434 -3.16 -4.06 7.04
N TRP A 435 -3.54 -3.66 5.84
CA TRP A 435 -2.95 -2.55 5.12
C TRP A 435 -4.02 -1.47 4.92
N PRO A 436 -3.80 -0.23 5.38
CA PRO A 436 -4.86 0.78 5.33
C PRO A 436 -5.09 1.28 3.91
N THR A 437 -6.36 1.42 3.54
CA THR A 437 -6.78 2.08 2.30
C THR A 437 -6.51 3.58 2.35
N MET A 438 -6.80 4.17 3.50
CA MET A 438 -6.68 5.60 3.77
C MET A 438 -6.03 5.87 5.12
N PRO A 439 -5.40 7.03 5.32
CA PRO A 439 -4.72 7.34 6.58
C PRO A 439 -5.70 7.84 7.66
N SER A 440 -6.76 7.06 7.94
CA SER A 440 -7.73 7.30 9.00
C SER A 440 -7.76 6.12 9.98
N PRO A 441 -7.79 6.36 11.31
CA PRO A 441 -7.97 5.32 12.32
C PRO A 441 -9.22 4.47 12.12
N TYR A 442 -10.26 5.05 11.53
CA TYR A 442 -11.51 4.37 11.20
C TYR A 442 -11.28 3.13 10.35
N ASP A 443 -10.36 3.21 9.38
CA ASP A 443 -10.06 2.10 8.46
C ASP A 443 -9.68 0.80 9.19
N TYR A 444 -8.89 0.91 10.26
CA TYR A 444 -8.51 -0.22 11.11
C TYR A 444 -9.59 -0.63 12.10
N LEU A 445 -10.05 0.35 12.89
CA LEU A 445 -10.84 0.06 14.08
C LEU A 445 -12.26 -0.38 13.72
N TYR A 446 -12.85 0.26 12.71
CA TYR A 446 -14.14 -0.17 12.18
C TYR A 446 -14.03 -1.53 11.50
N SER A 447 -13.10 -1.67 10.56
CA SER A 447 -13.00 -2.90 9.78
C SER A 447 -12.73 -4.13 10.64
N LEU A 448 -11.82 -4.04 11.58
CA LEU A 448 -11.36 -5.20 12.35
C LEU A 448 -12.16 -5.50 13.62
N LEU A 449 -12.91 -4.52 14.16
CA LEU A 449 -13.45 -4.65 15.53
C LEU A 449 -14.88 -4.13 15.69
N HIS A 450 -15.41 -3.29 14.78
CA HIS A 450 -16.79 -2.81 14.88
C HIS A 450 -17.78 -3.94 14.64
N SER A 451 -18.88 -3.98 15.41
CA SER A 451 -19.85 -5.08 15.38
C SER A 451 -20.57 -5.23 14.03
N GLU A 452 -20.71 -4.17 13.25
CA GLU A 452 -21.29 -4.19 11.91
C GLU A 452 -20.33 -4.73 10.84
N SER A 453 -19.01 -4.71 11.09
CA SER A 453 -17.99 -5.19 10.15
C SER A 453 -17.77 -6.70 10.25
N GLN A 454 -18.80 -7.50 9.97
CA GLN A 454 -18.70 -8.97 10.09
C GLN A 454 -17.74 -9.62 9.10
N GLU A 455 -17.41 -8.93 8.02
CA GLU A 455 -16.46 -9.40 6.99
C GLU A 455 -15.03 -9.55 7.55
N TRP A 456 -14.59 -8.62 8.42
CA TRP A 456 -13.22 -8.54 8.90
C TRP A 456 -13.08 -8.58 10.43
N ASN A 457 -14.15 -8.39 11.18
CA ASN A 457 -14.15 -8.53 12.65
C ASN A 457 -14.11 -10.01 13.05
N TRP A 458 -12.97 -10.63 12.86
CA TRP A 458 -12.75 -12.07 13.16
C TRP A 458 -12.54 -12.35 14.65
N ALA A 459 -12.60 -11.33 15.50
CA ALA A 459 -12.74 -11.51 16.93
C ALA A 459 -14.18 -11.82 17.33
N GLY A 460 -15.17 -11.51 16.48
CA GLY A 460 -16.58 -11.57 16.82
C GLY A 460 -16.95 -10.56 17.91
N TYR A 461 -16.19 -9.47 18.00
CA TYR A 461 -16.34 -8.44 19.02
C TYR A 461 -17.63 -7.65 18.79
N ASN A 462 -18.36 -7.42 19.88
CA ASN A 462 -19.61 -6.65 19.88
C ASN A 462 -19.68 -5.91 21.22
N ASN A 463 -19.34 -4.63 21.20
CA ASN A 463 -19.34 -3.77 22.36
C ASN A 463 -19.89 -2.40 21.95
N THR A 464 -21.07 -2.06 22.47
CA THR A 464 -21.78 -0.82 22.10
C THR A 464 -20.95 0.44 22.43
N GLU A 465 -20.21 0.47 23.55
CA GLU A 465 -19.38 1.61 23.93
C GLU A 465 -18.23 1.80 22.92
N PHE A 466 -17.61 0.71 22.49
CA PHE A 466 -16.58 0.75 21.44
C PHE A 466 -17.15 1.25 20.12
N ASP A 467 -18.29 0.69 19.68
CA ASP A 467 -18.94 1.05 18.42
C ASP A 467 -19.34 2.54 18.41
N GLU A 468 -19.97 3.04 19.49
CA GLU A 468 -20.34 4.46 19.66
C GLU A 468 -19.11 5.39 19.62
N LEU A 469 -17.97 4.98 20.19
CA LEU A 469 -16.73 5.76 20.12
C LEU A 469 -16.20 5.86 18.69
N ILE A 470 -16.21 4.74 17.93
CA ILE A 470 -15.73 4.71 16.54
C ILE A 470 -16.61 5.55 15.64
N ASP A 471 -17.93 5.41 15.75
CA ASP A 471 -18.89 6.18 14.94
C ASP A 471 -18.80 7.68 15.24
N SER A 472 -18.77 8.04 16.53
CA SER A 472 -18.63 9.44 16.95
C SER A 472 -17.29 10.04 16.49
N ALA A 473 -16.20 9.27 16.56
CA ALA A 473 -14.90 9.72 16.09
C ALA A 473 -14.91 9.98 14.59
N TYR A 474 -15.54 9.08 13.82
CA TYR A 474 -15.62 9.21 12.37
C TYR A 474 -16.41 10.44 11.94
N GLU A 475 -17.56 10.70 12.58
CA GLU A 475 -18.36 11.91 12.34
C GLU A 475 -17.60 13.20 12.71
N LEU A 476 -16.71 13.13 13.72
CA LEU A 476 -15.90 14.27 14.15
C LEU A 476 -14.66 14.52 13.31
N GLU A 477 -14.18 13.54 12.52
CA GLU A 477 -12.94 13.70 11.73
C GLU A 477 -12.96 14.96 10.86
N GLY A 478 -14.07 15.26 10.22
CA GLY A 478 -14.22 16.42 9.35
C GLY A 478 -14.37 17.76 10.10
N ALA A 479 -14.79 17.73 11.37
CA ALA A 479 -15.13 18.90 12.16
C ALA A 479 -14.09 19.21 13.25
N ASN A 480 -13.64 18.20 13.99
CA ASN A 480 -12.67 18.30 15.09
C ASN A 480 -11.78 17.07 15.15
N TYR A 481 -10.77 17.03 14.28
CA TYR A 481 -9.88 15.87 14.14
C TYR A 481 -9.12 15.52 15.44
N SER A 482 -8.76 16.52 16.27
CA SER A 482 -8.06 16.26 17.53
C SER A 482 -8.94 15.49 18.53
N GLU A 483 -10.23 15.82 18.59
CA GLU A 483 -11.19 15.11 19.44
C GLU A 483 -11.48 13.72 18.87
N ALA A 484 -11.62 13.58 17.56
CA ALA A 484 -11.76 12.29 16.89
C ALA A 484 -10.60 11.35 17.26
N LEU A 485 -9.35 11.83 17.19
CA LEU A 485 -8.17 11.03 17.58
C LEU A 485 -8.20 10.59 19.05
N GLN A 486 -8.78 11.42 19.95
CA GLN A 486 -8.92 11.04 21.35
C GLN A 486 -9.94 9.91 21.52
N LEU A 487 -11.08 9.97 20.84
CA LEU A 487 -12.09 8.91 20.87
C LEU A 487 -11.55 7.59 20.32
N TYR A 488 -10.79 7.63 19.21
CA TYR A 488 -10.10 6.44 18.71
C TYR A 488 -9.06 5.88 19.70
N ALA A 489 -8.39 6.74 20.46
CA ALA A 489 -7.47 6.29 21.48
C ALA A 489 -8.21 5.61 22.65
N ASP A 490 -9.36 6.14 23.05
CA ASP A 490 -10.19 5.57 24.12
C ASP A 490 -10.76 4.22 23.70
N ALA A 491 -11.23 4.08 22.44
CA ALA A 491 -11.66 2.82 21.86
C ALA A 491 -10.54 1.76 21.89
N GLN A 492 -9.30 2.11 21.55
CA GLN A 492 -8.16 1.19 21.62
C GLN A 492 -7.85 0.74 23.06
N ARG A 493 -8.08 1.61 24.06
CA ARG A 493 -7.92 1.22 25.49
C ARG A 493 -8.94 0.18 25.90
N ILE A 494 -10.20 0.30 25.48
CA ILE A 494 -11.25 -0.71 25.74
C ILE A 494 -10.83 -2.05 25.17
N VAL A 495 -10.39 -2.09 23.91
CA VAL A 495 -9.93 -3.33 23.25
C VAL A 495 -8.77 -3.97 24.01
N HIS A 496 -7.80 -3.16 24.45
CA HIS A 496 -6.66 -3.61 25.24
C HIS A 496 -7.10 -4.15 26.60
N GLU A 497 -7.96 -3.45 27.34
CA GLU A 497 -8.44 -3.87 28.66
C GLU A 497 -9.26 -5.17 28.59
N GLU A 498 -9.97 -5.41 27.50
CA GLU A 498 -10.76 -6.61 27.28
C GLU A 498 -9.98 -7.78 26.66
N GLY A 499 -8.77 -7.54 26.19
CA GLY A 499 -7.93 -8.57 25.60
C GLY A 499 -8.49 -9.17 24.31
N VAL A 500 -9.11 -8.35 23.47
CA VAL A 500 -9.80 -8.81 22.24
C VAL A 500 -8.85 -8.93 21.08
N ALA A 501 -7.93 -7.98 20.96
CA ALA A 501 -6.98 -7.89 19.88
C ALA A 501 -5.67 -7.28 20.35
N VAL A 502 -4.58 -7.62 19.68
CA VAL A 502 -3.26 -7.00 19.89
C VAL A 502 -2.51 -6.89 18.58
N ASN A 503 -1.96 -5.71 18.32
CA ASN A 503 -0.98 -5.53 17.27
C ASN A 503 0.32 -6.25 17.66
N LEU A 504 0.65 -7.33 16.98
CA LEU A 504 1.83 -8.13 17.24
C LEU A 504 3.10 -7.39 16.80
N TRP A 505 3.09 -6.92 15.56
CA TRP A 505 4.18 -6.12 14.98
C TRP A 505 3.70 -5.31 13.77
N ASP A 506 4.38 -4.19 13.56
CA ASP A 506 4.34 -3.44 12.32
C ASP A 506 5.42 -3.99 11.38
N GLU A 507 5.09 -4.17 10.12
CA GLU A 507 6.02 -4.70 9.14
C GLU A 507 7.15 -3.71 8.87
N VAL A 508 8.39 -4.23 8.88
CA VAL A 508 9.56 -3.55 8.33
C VAL A 508 9.99 -4.31 7.09
N ARG A 509 9.80 -3.68 5.94
CA ARG A 509 10.10 -4.27 4.64
C ARG A 509 11.49 -3.88 4.17
N PRO A 510 12.40 -4.84 3.99
CA PRO A 510 13.69 -4.57 3.41
C PRO A 510 13.60 -4.57 1.88
N PHE A 511 13.77 -3.40 1.26
CA PHE A 511 14.09 -3.31 -0.16
C PHE A 511 15.61 -3.44 -0.32
N VAL A 512 16.04 -4.33 -1.20
CA VAL A 512 17.48 -4.47 -1.50
C VAL A 512 17.77 -3.87 -2.86
N VAL A 513 18.75 -2.96 -2.88
CA VAL A 513 19.00 -2.05 -4.00
C VAL A 513 20.44 -2.19 -4.48
N SER A 514 20.66 -2.30 -5.78
CA SER A 514 21.99 -2.37 -6.41
C SER A 514 22.78 -1.06 -6.22
N GLU A 515 24.09 -1.11 -6.30
CA GLU A 515 24.97 0.06 -6.11
C GLU A 515 24.73 1.19 -7.11
N ARG A 516 24.25 0.85 -8.32
CA ARG A 516 23.97 1.84 -9.37
C ARG A 516 22.67 2.63 -9.16
N VAL A 517 21.87 2.25 -8.17
CA VAL A 517 20.57 2.87 -7.90
C VAL A 517 20.56 3.58 -6.56
N GLU A 518 19.98 4.76 -6.53
CA GLU A 518 19.73 5.53 -5.31
C GLU A 518 18.21 5.75 -5.17
N VAL A 519 17.66 5.20 -4.09
CA VAL A 519 16.24 5.39 -3.71
C VAL A 519 16.22 6.34 -2.53
N PRO A 520 15.80 7.60 -2.69
CA PRO A 520 15.71 8.56 -1.58
C PRO A 520 14.47 8.28 -0.72
N ASP A 521 14.48 8.78 0.52
CA ASP A 521 13.40 8.57 1.50
C ASP A 521 12.01 8.96 0.96
N GLY A 522 11.92 10.02 0.14
CA GLY A 522 10.67 10.46 -0.48
C GLY A 522 10.12 9.56 -1.60
N ALA A 523 10.90 8.56 -2.06
CA ALA A 523 10.45 7.62 -3.09
C ALA A 523 9.59 6.48 -2.54
N LEU A 524 9.56 6.28 -1.23
CA LEU A 524 8.77 5.26 -0.53
C LEU A 524 7.78 5.95 0.41
N ASN A 525 6.59 5.35 0.54
CA ASN A 525 5.56 5.84 1.45
C ASN A 525 4.95 4.64 2.18
N PRO A 526 4.90 4.64 3.52
CA PRO A 526 4.34 3.55 4.30
C PRO A 526 2.85 3.26 4.02
N LEU A 527 2.12 4.21 3.43
CA LEU A 527 0.72 4.03 3.02
C LEU A 527 0.58 3.22 1.72
N TYR A 528 1.58 3.23 0.83
CA TYR A 528 1.47 2.62 -0.49
C TYR A 528 2.23 1.29 -0.58
N MET A 529 1.49 0.19 -0.72
CA MET A 529 2.03 -1.16 -0.80
C MET A 529 2.97 -1.31 -2.02
N TYR A 530 4.23 -1.68 -1.77
CA TYR A 530 5.25 -1.95 -2.80
C TYR A 530 5.48 -0.83 -3.83
N VAL A 531 4.77 0.28 -3.74
CA VAL A 531 4.86 1.37 -4.70
C VAL A 531 6.13 2.16 -4.47
N ILE A 532 6.96 2.22 -5.49
CA ILE A 532 8.15 3.07 -5.54
C ILE A 532 7.83 4.24 -6.46
N ARG A 533 8.10 5.44 -6.01
CA ARG A 533 7.98 6.66 -6.81
C ARG A 533 9.22 6.82 -7.67
N PHE A 534 9.22 6.21 -8.84
CA PHE A 534 10.37 6.10 -9.71
C PHE A 534 10.88 7.46 -10.22
N GLU A 535 10.05 8.49 -10.25
CA GLU A 535 10.42 9.85 -10.58
C GLU A 535 11.47 10.45 -9.63
N TYR A 536 11.61 9.90 -8.42
CA TYR A 536 12.65 10.30 -7.46
C TYR A 536 13.86 9.37 -7.46
N VAL A 537 13.75 8.17 -8.01
CA VAL A 537 14.84 7.20 -8.06
C VAL A 537 15.91 7.65 -9.05
N LYS A 538 17.18 7.56 -8.65
CA LYS A 538 18.30 7.91 -9.52
C LYS A 538 18.99 6.64 -10.02
N VAL A 539 19.22 6.57 -11.32
CA VAL A 539 19.96 5.48 -11.97
C VAL A 539 21.29 6.03 -12.48
N ARG A 540 22.40 5.50 -11.95
CA ARG A 540 23.75 5.81 -12.41
C ARG A 540 24.11 4.94 -13.61
N GLU A 541 24.84 5.51 -14.57
CA GLU A 541 25.38 4.78 -15.74
C GLU A 541 26.48 3.78 -15.35
#